data_29e5110e70c714a446eaeb17ed13a631
#
_entry.id   29e5110e70c714a446eaeb17ed13a631
#
_cell.length_a   1.000
_cell.length_b   1.000
_cell.length_c   1.000
_cell.angle_alpha   90.00
_cell.angle_beta   90.00
_cell.angle_gamma   90.00
#
_symmetry.space_group_name_H-M   'P 1'
#
loop_
_entity.id
_entity.type
_entity.pdbx_description
1 polymer ?
#
loop_
_entity_poly.entity_id
_entity_poly.type
_entity_poly.pdbx_seq_one_letter_code
_entity_poly.pdbx_strand_id
1 'polypeptide(L)'
;MEPPSSRAIAVQPHNSPEWVREAVIAGGGHIVEPADASAIVWTAARDASGLREVLDAHGHLEWVQVPFAGIENFVPILDDDRIWTCGKGVYAEPVAEHALALALAGMRHVATYSRAAQWTGPAGRNLLGAAVTIVGGGGITESLVRLLTPFKCNITVVRRTVENIDGVDTVVGQENLVDALVGADVVFLALSLTPETVGLIGKPELEVMEPHAWIVNV
;
A
#
# COMPACT_ATOMS: atom_id res chain seq x y z
N MET A 1 12.12 -17.94 -12.98
CA MET A 1 12.02 -19.25 -12.31
C MET A 1 10.60 -19.74 -12.49
N GLU A 2 10.40 -20.97 -12.97
CA GLU A 2 9.04 -21.53 -13.11
C GLU A 2 8.47 -21.88 -11.73
N PRO A 3 7.14 -21.80 -11.54
CA PRO A 3 6.51 -22.23 -10.29
C PRO A 3 6.77 -23.72 -10.02
N PRO A 4 6.77 -24.14 -8.74
CA PRO A 4 7.05 -25.53 -8.38
C PRO A 4 6.10 -26.50 -9.08
N SER A 5 6.62 -27.63 -9.51
CA SER A 5 5.85 -28.66 -10.24
C SER A 5 4.80 -29.35 -9.37
N SER A 6 4.97 -29.31 -8.06
CA SER A 6 4.03 -29.83 -7.06
C SER A 6 3.05 -28.75 -6.63
N ARG A 7 1.76 -29.12 -6.50
CA ARG A 7 0.70 -28.28 -5.92
C ARG A 7 0.48 -28.56 -4.43
N ALA A 8 1.45 -29.16 -3.76
CA ALA A 8 1.45 -29.43 -2.32
C ALA A 8 1.86 -28.16 -1.56
N ILE A 9 0.93 -27.56 -0.84
CA ILE A 9 1.06 -26.24 -0.25
C ILE A 9 0.78 -26.32 1.26
N ALA A 10 1.70 -25.82 2.07
CA ALA A 10 1.47 -25.61 3.48
C ALA A 10 0.84 -24.22 3.72
N VAL A 11 -0.18 -24.16 4.58
CA VAL A 11 -0.76 -22.88 5.04
C VAL A 11 -0.42 -22.72 6.52
N GLN A 12 0.39 -21.71 6.84
CA GLN A 12 0.93 -21.53 8.17
C GLN A 12 0.80 -20.06 8.62
N PRO A 13 0.73 -19.81 9.94
CA PRO A 13 0.65 -20.77 11.03
C PRO A 13 -0.69 -21.55 11.03
N HIS A 14 -0.81 -22.58 11.85
CA HIS A 14 -2.00 -23.46 11.91
C HIS A 14 -3.33 -22.72 12.14
N ASN A 15 -3.30 -21.59 12.84
CA ASN A 15 -4.45 -20.72 13.09
C ASN A 15 -4.75 -19.74 11.94
N SER A 16 -4.18 -19.96 10.75
CA SER A 16 -4.51 -19.19 9.54
C SER A 16 -6.00 -19.19 9.27
N PRO A 17 -6.57 -18.07 8.76
CA PRO A 17 -7.98 -17.99 8.40
C PRO A 17 -8.38 -19.10 7.41
N GLU A 18 -9.54 -19.69 7.60
CA GLU A 18 -10.01 -20.82 6.78
C GLU A 18 -10.11 -20.45 5.30
N TRP A 19 -10.54 -19.23 4.97
CA TRP A 19 -10.63 -18.76 3.59
C TRP A 19 -9.31 -18.87 2.81
N VAL A 20 -8.14 -18.82 3.49
CA VAL A 20 -6.84 -18.99 2.84
C VAL A 20 -6.67 -20.43 2.35
N ARG A 21 -7.07 -21.40 3.17
CA ARG A 21 -7.06 -22.82 2.78
C ARG A 21 -8.03 -23.09 1.63
N GLU A 22 -9.23 -22.54 1.73
CA GLU A 22 -10.23 -22.62 0.66
C GLU A 22 -9.70 -22.02 -0.64
N ALA A 23 -9.01 -20.87 -0.60
CA ALA A 23 -8.41 -20.24 -1.77
C ALA A 23 -7.32 -21.12 -2.41
N VAL A 24 -6.47 -21.77 -1.60
CA VAL A 24 -5.46 -22.72 -2.10
C VAL A 24 -6.12 -23.88 -2.80
N ILE A 25 -7.15 -24.45 -2.20
CA ILE A 25 -7.91 -25.59 -2.79
C ILE A 25 -8.61 -25.15 -4.09
N ALA A 26 -9.28 -24.00 -4.09
CA ALA A 26 -9.93 -23.44 -5.27
C ALA A 26 -8.95 -23.16 -6.42
N GLY A 27 -7.70 -22.82 -6.10
CA GLY A 27 -6.61 -22.68 -7.05
C GLY A 27 -6.04 -24.02 -7.55
N GLY A 28 -6.55 -25.15 -7.07
CA GLY A 28 -6.11 -26.50 -7.44
C GLY A 28 -4.90 -26.99 -6.65
N GLY A 29 -4.57 -26.35 -5.52
CA GLY A 29 -3.56 -26.80 -4.59
C GLY A 29 -4.07 -27.88 -3.62
N HIS A 30 -3.14 -28.60 -3.00
CA HIS A 30 -3.42 -29.58 -1.95
C HIS A 30 -2.79 -29.10 -0.66
N ILE A 31 -3.59 -29.02 0.42
CA ILE A 31 -3.08 -28.64 1.74
C ILE A 31 -2.36 -29.81 2.37
N VAL A 32 -1.12 -29.60 2.74
CA VAL A 32 -0.25 -30.59 3.40
C VAL A 32 0.52 -29.92 4.55
N GLU A 33 1.20 -30.71 5.37
CA GLU A 33 2.13 -30.20 6.37
C GLU A 33 3.42 -29.67 5.69
N PRO A 34 4.17 -28.77 6.33
CA PRO A 34 5.38 -28.20 5.76
C PRO A 34 6.42 -29.23 5.31
N ALA A 35 6.48 -30.39 5.99
CA ALA A 35 7.40 -31.47 5.64
C ALA A 35 7.15 -32.08 4.25
N ASP A 36 5.90 -32.02 3.77
CA ASP A 36 5.46 -32.62 2.49
C ASP A 36 5.15 -31.56 1.42
N ALA A 37 5.32 -30.26 1.76
CA ALA A 37 5.00 -29.16 0.89
C ALA A 37 6.17 -28.75 -0.02
N SER A 38 5.87 -28.25 -1.20
CA SER A 38 6.84 -27.52 -2.05
C SER A 38 6.72 -26.01 -1.91
N ALA A 39 5.61 -25.52 -1.36
CA ALA A 39 5.33 -24.11 -1.16
C ALA A 39 4.70 -23.85 0.20
N ILE A 40 4.87 -22.62 0.70
CA ILE A 40 4.23 -22.18 1.94
C ILE A 40 3.50 -20.85 1.72
N VAL A 41 2.26 -20.79 2.19
CA VAL A 41 1.50 -19.55 2.36
C VAL A 41 1.56 -19.16 3.83
N TRP A 42 2.28 -18.08 4.11
CA TRP A 42 2.45 -17.53 5.45
C TRP A 42 1.46 -16.41 5.70
N THR A 43 0.65 -16.49 6.75
CA THR A 43 -0.41 -15.50 7.02
C THR A 43 -0.11 -14.55 8.18
N ALA A 44 0.90 -14.84 9.00
CA ALA A 44 1.27 -14.01 10.15
C ALA A 44 2.20 -12.87 9.73
N ALA A 45 1.64 -11.73 9.32
CA ALA A 45 2.37 -10.61 8.73
C ALA A 45 3.48 -10.00 9.60
N ARG A 46 3.43 -10.18 10.91
CA ARG A 46 4.41 -9.62 11.87
C ARG A 46 5.33 -10.65 12.47
N ASP A 47 5.25 -11.89 12.02
CA ASP A 47 6.03 -13.00 12.56
C ASP A 47 7.00 -13.58 11.52
N ALA A 48 8.03 -12.78 11.20
CA ALA A 48 9.12 -13.23 10.33
C ALA A 48 10.01 -14.29 11.01
N SER A 49 10.12 -14.27 12.36
CA SER A 49 10.88 -15.26 13.11
C SER A 49 10.27 -16.65 13.00
N GLY A 50 8.94 -16.76 13.17
CA GLY A 50 8.24 -18.03 13.02
C GLY A 50 8.33 -18.57 11.59
N LEU A 51 8.25 -17.69 10.58
CA LEU A 51 8.50 -18.12 9.20
C LEU A 51 9.94 -18.64 9.01
N ARG A 52 10.93 -17.95 9.56
CA ARG A 52 12.34 -18.38 9.51
C ARG A 52 12.51 -19.77 10.10
N GLU A 53 11.95 -20.03 11.28
CA GLU A 53 12.03 -21.35 11.94
C GLU A 53 11.46 -22.46 11.05
N VAL A 54 10.33 -22.20 10.39
CA VAL A 54 9.72 -23.16 9.45
C VAL A 54 10.62 -23.39 8.25
N LEU A 55 11.19 -22.34 7.67
CA LEU A 55 12.06 -22.43 6.49
C LEU A 55 13.39 -23.14 6.82
N ASP A 56 13.95 -22.92 8.02
CA ASP A 56 15.17 -23.58 8.47
C ASP A 56 14.93 -25.09 8.73
N ALA A 57 13.74 -25.44 9.23
CA ALA A 57 13.36 -26.83 9.42
C ALA A 57 13.00 -27.57 8.12
N HIS A 58 12.58 -26.84 7.08
CA HIS A 58 12.07 -27.36 5.82
C HIS A 58 12.75 -26.72 4.61
N GLY A 59 14.07 -26.90 4.51
CA GLY A 59 14.92 -26.29 3.46
C GLY A 59 14.54 -26.65 2.00
N HIS A 60 13.66 -27.64 1.81
CA HIS A 60 13.14 -28.05 0.52
C HIS A 60 11.97 -27.19 -0.01
N LEU A 61 11.43 -26.26 0.80
CA LEU A 61 10.41 -25.33 0.37
C LEU A 61 10.98 -24.36 -0.68
N GLU A 62 10.37 -24.36 -1.87
CA GLU A 62 10.84 -23.62 -3.03
C GLU A 62 10.13 -22.27 -3.23
N TRP A 63 8.90 -22.15 -2.73
CA TRP A 63 8.09 -20.95 -2.89
C TRP A 63 7.46 -20.49 -1.58
N VAL A 64 7.60 -19.20 -1.30
CA VAL A 64 7.05 -18.55 -0.11
C VAL A 64 6.12 -17.40 -0.53
N GLN A 65 4.85 -17.49 -0.15
CA GLN A 65 3.89 -16.40 -0.28
C GLN A 65 3.73 -15.70 1.06
N VAL A 66 4.09 -14.42 1.13
CA VAL A 66 3.83 -13.55 2.30
C VAL A 66 2.55 -12.72 2.12
N PRO A 67 1.86 -12.30 3.21
CA PRO A 67 0.45 -11.91 3.15
C PRO A 67 0.20 -10.54 2.50
N PHE A 68 1.08 -9.56 2.67
CA PHE A 68 0.83 -8.17 2.27
C PHE A 68 1.78 -7.69 1.19
N ALA A 69 1.50 -6.50 0.64
CA ALA A 69 2.40 -5.82 -0.28
C ALA A 69 3.66 -5.30 0.43
N GLY A 70 3.51 -4.80 1.67
CA GLY A 70 4.63 -4.43 2.54
C GLY A 70 5.31 -5.68 3.08
N ILE A 71 6.60 -5.82 2.78
CA ILE A 71 7.42 -6.98 3.15
C ILE A 71 8.56 -6.62 4.10
N GLU A 72 8.54 -5.43 4.70
CA GLU A 72 9.62 -4.87 5.51
C GLU A 72 10.04 -5.81 6.63
N ASN A 73 9.07 -6.49 7.26
CA ASN A 73 9.32 -7.46 8.31
C ASN A 73 10.06 -8.71 7.82
N PHE A 74 9.91 -9.05 6.54
CA PHE A 74 10.48 -10.26 5.95
C PHE A 74 11.81 -10.02 5.23
N VAL A 75 12.17 -8.75 4.94
CA VAL A 75 13.43 -8.42 4.27
C VAL A 75 14.65 -9.10 4.90
N PRO A 76 14.78 -9.18 6.25
CA PRO A 76 15.96 -9.83 6.86
C PRO A 76 16.03 -11.35 6.66
N ILE A 77 14.97 -11.98 6.17
CA ILE A 77 14.90 -13.43 5.99
C ILE A 77 14.78 -13.85 4.53
N LEU A 78 14.71 -12.89 3.60
CA LEU A 78 14.70 -13.19 2.18
C LEU A 78 16.03 -13.84 1.78
N ASP A 79 15.94 -14.78 0.87
CA ASP A 79 17.08 -15.46 0.24
C ASP A 79 16.87 -15.56 -1.28
N ASP A 80 17.93 -15.96 -1.99
CA ASP A 80 17.92 -16.14 -3.44
C ASP A 80 17.60 -17.60 -3.85
N ASP A 81 17.48 -18.50 -2.89
CA ASP A 81 17.25 -19.93 -3.12
C ASP A 81 15.78 -20.26 -3.35
N ARG A 82 14.88 -19.32 -2.96
CA ARG A 82 13.41 -19.48 -3.02
C ARG A 82 12.75 -18.43 -3.88
N ILE A 83 11.58 -18.78 -4.41
CA ILE A 83 10.69 -17.79 -5.03
C ILE A 83 9.90 -17.12 -3.92
N TRP A 84 10.06 -15.81 -3.77
CA TRP A 84 9.27 -15.01 -2.84
C TRP A 84 8.20 -14.21 -3.58
N THR A 85 6.98 -14.31 -3.10
CA THR A 85 5.84 -13.55 -3.60
C THR A 85 5.09 -12.87 -2.46
N CYS A 86 4.41 -11.78 -2.78
CA CYS A 86 3.65 -10.99 -1.81
C CYS A 86 2.31 -10.52 -2.40
N GLY A 87 1.46 -9.92 -1.57
CA GLY A 87 0.16 -9.39 -1.98
C GLY A 87 0.23 -8.05 -2.75
N LYS A 88 1.34 -7.76 -3.46
CA LYS A 88 1.49 -6.53 -4.23
C LYS A 88 0.37 -6.37 -5.27
N GLY A 89 -0.26 -5.20 -5.27
CA GLY A 89 -1.36 -4.86 -6.18
C GLY A 89 -2.75 -5.27 -5.69
N VAL A 90 -2.86 -6.30 -4.84
CA VAL A 90 -4.16 -6.81 -4.34
C VAL A 90 -4.93 -5.75 -3.56
N TYR A 91 -4.23 -4.92 -2.82
CA TYR A 91 -4.81 -3.89 -1.95
C TYR A 91 -4.89 -2.50 -2.60
N ALA A 92 -4.53 -2.36 -3.87
CA ALA A 92 -4.44 -1.05 -4.52
C ALA A 92 -5.79 -0.31 -4.52
N GLU A 93 -6.87 -0.99 -4.90
CA GLU A 93 -8.21 -0.40 -4.96
C GLU A 93 -8.78 -0.07 -3.57
N PRO A 94 -8.87 -1.01 -2.61
CA PRO A 94 -9.44 -0.70 -1.31
C PRO A 94 -8.61 0.34 -0.51
N VAL A 95 -7.28 0.37 -0.68
CA VAL A 95 -6.44 1.39 -0.05
C VAL A 95 -6.65 2.76 -0.71
N ALA A 96 -6.76 2.83 -2.03
CA ALA A 96 -7.08 4.07 -2.73
C ALA A 96 -8.46 4.63 -2.34
N GLU A 97 -9.48 3.77 -2.22
CA GLU A 97 -10.80 4.14 -1.73
C GLU A 97 -10.72 4.70 -0.30
N HIS A 98 -10.00 4.01 0.59
CA HIS A 98 -9.80 4.47 1.96
C HIS A 98 -9.07 5.82 2.02
N ALA A 99 -8.02 6.01 1.22
CA ALA A 99 -7.28 7.26 1.13
C ALA A 99 -8.19 8.41 0.68
N LEU A 100 -9.01 8.19 -0.36
CA LEU A 100 -9.99 9.18 -0.81
C LEU A 100 -11.02 9.50 0.29
N ALA A 101 -11.51 8.50 1.01
CA ALA A 101 -12.45 8.69 2.12
C ALA A 101 -11.84 9.56 3.24
N LEU A 102 -10.57 9.32 3.60
CA LEU A 102 -9.83 10.12 4.57
C LEU A 102 -9.66 11.59 4.10
N ALA A 103 -9.29 11.80 2.83
CA ALA A 103 -9.16 13.14 2.26
C ALA A 103 -10.50 13.89 2.31
N LEU A 104 -11.59 13.28 1.85
CA LEU A 104 -12.92 13.86 1.91
C LEU A 104 -13.34 14.15 3.35
N ALA A 105 -13.11 13.23 4.29
CA ALA A 105 -13.44 13.42 5.70
C ALA A 105 -12.68 14.61 6.32
N GLY A 106 -11.39 14.74 6.01
CA GLY A 106 -10.55 15.85 6.45
C GLY A 106 -11.03 17.18 5.86
N MET A 107 -11.03 17.29 4.54
CA MET A 107 -11.40 18.52 3.82
C MET A 107 -12.81 19.02 4.19
N ARG A 108 -13.75 18.11 4.47
CA ARG A 108 -15.14 18.44 4.85
C ARG A 108 -15.35 18.56 6.35
N HIS A 109 -14.28 18.49 7.16
CA HIS A 109 -14.36 18.60 8.64
C HIS A 109 -15.35 17.61 9.27
N VAL A 110 -15.50 16.40 8.73
CA VAL A 110 -16.49 15.39 9.19
C VAL A 110 -16.34 15.12 10.69
N ALA A 111 -15.10 14.95 11.16
CA ALA A 111 -14.83 14.69 12.58
C ALA A 111 -15.23 15.87 13.49
N THR A 112 -15.14 17.10 13.03
CA THR A 112 -15.57 18.30 13.76
C THR A 112 -17.09 18.38 13.83
N TYR A 113 -17.76 18.21 12.69
CA TYR A 113 -19.20 18.29 12.61
C TYR A 113 -19.89 17.16 13.37
N SER A 114 -19.34 15.94 13.34
CA SER A 114 -19.93 14.81 14.08
C SER A 114 -19.94 14.99 15.61
N ARG A 115 -19.12 15.90 16.14
CA ARG A 115 -19.03 16.21 17.57
C ARG A 115 -19.73 17.53 17.95
N ALA A 116 -20.23 18.28 16.98
CA ALA A 116 -20.86 19.58 17.23
C ALA A 116 -22.20 19.40 17.95
N ALA A 117 -22.35 20.06 19.08
CA ALA A 117 -23.60 20.03 19.86
C ALA A 117 -24.71 20.94 19.27
N GLN A 118 -24.35 21.83 18.36
CA GLN A 118 -25.25 22.74 17.69
C GLN A 118 -24.75 23.06 16.27
N TRP A 119 -25.63 23.57 15.43
CA TRP A 119 -25.29 23.97 14.09
C TRP A 119 -24.20 25.06 14.10
N THR A 120 -23.09 24.81 13.35
CA THR A 120 -22.00 25.77 13.11
C THR A 120 -22.06 26.19 11.65
N GLY A 121 -21.52 27.36 11.34
CA GLY A 121 -21.40 27.81 9.94
C GLY A 121 -20.64 26.81 9.06
N PRO A 122 -20.77 26.90 7.72
CA PRO A 122 -20.04 26.01 6.81
C PRO A 122 -18.54 26.23 6.93
N ALA A 123 -17.81 25.12 7.08
CA ALA A 123 -16.36 25.07 7.05
C ALA A 123 -15.90 23.93 6.11
N GLY A 124 -14.61 23.93 5.82
CA GLY A 124 -14.02 22.94 4.92
C GLY A 124 -14.01 23.37 3.46
N ARG A 125 -13.33 22.58 2.65
CA ARG A 125 -13.07 22.83 1.23
C ARG A 125 -13.62 21.69 0.38
N ASN A 126 -13.85 21.96 -0.90
CA ASN A 126 -14.25 20.95 -1.86
C ASN A 126 -13.01 20.26 -2.45
N LEU A 127 -13.13 18.99 -2.69
CA LEU A 127 -12.15 18.25 -3.48
C LEU A 127 -12.29 18.55 -4.99
N LEU A 128 -13.47 18.98 -5.42
CA LEU A 128 -13.71 19.35 -6.82
C LEU A 128 -12.79 20.49 -7.26
N GLY A 129 -11.94 20.23 -8.23
CA GLY A 129 -10.96 21.17 -8.78
C GLY A 129 -9.75 21.43 -7.89
N ALA A 130 -9.57 20.67 -6.80
CA ALA A 130 -8.46 20.82 -5.87
C ALA A 130 -7.11 20.45 -6.49
N ALA A 131 -6.05 21.07 -6.01
CA ALA A 131 -4.67 20.65 -6.30
C ALA A 131 -4.31 19.45 -5.44
N VAL A 132 -3.95 18.34 -6.07
CA VAL A 132 -3.66 17.06 -5.43
C VAL A 132 -2.24 16.64 -5.77
N THR A 133 -1.43 16.36 -4.75
CA THR A 133 -0.11 15.76 -4.93
C THR A 133 -0.13 14.31 -4.41
N ILE A 134 0.31 13.36 -5.24
CA ILE A 134 0.45 11.96 -4.86
C ILE A 134 1.94 11.61 -4.87
N VAL A 135 2.45 11.23 -3.72
CA VAL A 135 3.85 10.81 -3.57
C VAL A 135 3.89 9.29 -3.60
N GLY A 136 4.43 8.75 -4.68
CA GLY A 136 4.44 7.34 -5.03
C GLY A 136 3.86 7.12 -6.42
N GLY A 137 4.21 6.00 -7.09
CA GLY A 137 3.79 5.72 -8.47
C GLY A 137 3.42 4.26 -8.67
N GLY A 138 2.84 3.62 -7.67
CA GLY A 138 2.38 2.23 -7.73
C GLY A 138 0.88 2.09 -7.99
N GLY A 139 0.35 0.88 -7.83
CA GLY A 139 -1.05 0.57 -8.08
C GLY A 139 -2.05 1.40 -7.26
N ILE A 140 -1.69 1.81 -6.02
CA ILE A 140 -2.51 2.71 -5.21
C ILE A 140 -2.67 4.06 -5.93
N THR A 141 -1.56 4.61 -6.47
CA THR A 141 -1.58 5.86 -7.23
C THR A 141 -2.48 5.75 -8.46
N GLU A 142 -2.35 4.68 -9.24
CA GLU A 142 -3.18 4.46 -10.43
C GLU A 142 -4.67 4.38 -10.07
N SER A 143 -5.00 3.68 -8.98
CA SER A 143 -6.37 3.58 -8.48
C SER A 143 -6.88 4.92 -7.94
N LEU A 144 -6.06 5.71 -7.22
CA LEU A 144 -6.41 7.06 -6.76
C LEU A 144 -6.68 8.01 -7.93
N VAL A 145 -5.84 8.04 -8.95
CA VAL A 145 -6.03 8.88 -10.14
C VAL A 145 -7.38 8.59 -10.77
N ARG A 146 -7.73 7.31 -10.94
CA ARG A 146 -9.04 6.89 -11.47
C ARG A 146 -10.19 7.37 -10.59
N LEU A 147 -10.08 7.26 -9.26
CA LEU A 147 -11.10 7.72 -8.32
C LEU A 147 -11.22 9.26 -8.25
N LEU A 148 -10.12 9.98 -8.51
CA LEU A 148 -10.08 11.44 -8.51
C LEU A 148 -10.60 12.07 -9.81
N THR A 149 -10.67 11.33 -10.91
CA THR A 149 -11.13 11.81 -12.22
C THR A 149 -12.48 12.57 -12.16
N PRO A 150 -13.52 12.07 -11.47
CA PRO A 150 -14.81 12.79 -11.38
C PRO A 150 -14.72 14.13 -10.63
N PHE A 151 -13.71 14.30 -9.79
CA PHE A 151 -13.49 15.53 -9.03
C PHE A 151 -12.73 16.61 -9.82
N LYS A 152 -12.23 16.29 -11.02
CA LYS A 152 -11.51 17.25 -11.89
C LYS A 152 -10.36 17.94 -11.15
N CYS A 153 -9.64 17.18 -10.32
CA CYS A 153 -8.47 17.67 -9.62
C CYS A 153 -7.32 17.96 -10.59
N ASN A 154 -6.45 18.92 -10.21
CA ASN A 154 -5.14 19.06 -10.84
C ASN A 154 -4.17 18.12 -10.14
N ILE A 155 -3.74 17.04 -10.79
CA ILE A 155 -2.98 15.97 -10.15
C ILE A 155 -1.50 16.05 -10.52
N THR A 156 -0.66 16.16 -9.49
CA THR A 156 0.80 16.01 -9.59
C THR A 156 1.22 14.70 -8.94
N VAL A 157 2.01 13.89 -9.64
CA VAL A 157 2.60 12.65 -9.08
C VAL A 157 4.10 12.80 -8.94
N VAL A 158 4.61 12.52 -7.74
CA VAL A 158 6.04 12.45 -7.44
C VAL A 158 6.48 10.98 -7.40
N ARG A 159 7.39 10.58 -8.30
CA ARG A 159 7.88 9.19 -8.39
C ARG A 159 9.32 9.12 -8.89
N ARG A 160 10.01 7.98 -8.68
CA ARG A 160 11.41 7.78 -9.11
C ARG A 160 11.57 7.83 -10.63
N THR A 161 10.68 7.16 -11.35
CA THR A 161 10.73 7.12 -12.83
C THR A 161 9.71 8.12 -13.36
N VAL A 162 10.19 9.17 -14.00
CA VAL A 162 9.35 10.25 -14.57
C VAL A 162 8.81 9.78 -15.92
N GLU A 163 7.63 9.18 -15.90
CA GLU A 163 6.89 8.72 -17.07
C GLU A 163 5.45 9.17 -16.95
N ASN A 164 4.83 9.48 -18.06
CA ASN A 164 3.43 9.90 -18.10
C ASN A 164 2.51 8.83 -17.51
N ILE A 165 1.56 9.27 -16.72
CA ILE A 165 0.47 8.46 -16.16
C ILE A 165 -0.84 9.04 -16.74
N ASP A 166 -1.69 8.19 -17.29
CA ASP A 166 -2.98 8.60 -17.82
C ASP A 166 -3.85 9.22 -16.71
N GLY A 167 -4.42 10.39 -16.99
CA GLY A 167 -5.23 11.14 -16.03
C GLY A 167 -4.43 11.98 -15.01
N VAL A 168 -3.11 12.10 -15.17
CA VAL A 168 -2.22 12.94 -14.34
C VAL A 168 -1.76 14.16 -15.16
N ASP A 169 -1.84 15.36 -14.56
CA ASP A 169 -1.44 16.60 -15.23
C ASP A 169 0.09 16.78 -15.24
N THR A 170 0.77 16.38 -14.15
CA THR A 170 2.21 16.55 -13.99
C THR A 170 2.84 15.36 -13.29
N VAL A 171 3.93 14.83 -13.84
CA VAL A 171 4.76 13.81 -13.19
C VAL A 171 6.16 14.36 -12.99
N VAL A 172 6.66 14.30 -11.76
CA VAL A 172 8.00 14.82 -11.39
C VAL A 172 8.82 13.79 -10.62
N GLY A 173 10.13 13.99 -10.59
CA GLY A 173 11.05 13.19 -9.79
C GLY A 173 11.03 13.58 -8.30
N GLN A 174 11.63 12.74 -7.47
CA GLN A 174 11.71 12.98 -6.01
C GLN A 174 12.46 14.26 -5.66
N GLU A 175 13.41 14.69 -6.47
CA GLU A 175 14.14 15.94 -6.33
C GLU A 175 13.25 17.18 -6.38
N ASN A 176 12.06 17.06 -6.97
CA ASN A 176 11.06 18.12 -7.06
C ASN A 176 9.94 17.99 -6.02
N LEU A 177 10.11 17.14 -4.99
CA LEU A 177 9.09 16.88 -3.97
C LEU A 177 8.61 18.19 -3.31
N VAL A 178 9.53 19.02 -2.86
CA VAL A 178 9.21 20.28 -2.16
C VAL A 178 8.35 21.19 -3.05
N ASP A 179 8.72 21.34 -4.32
CA ASP A 179 7.96 22.15 -5.28
C ASP A 179 6.56 21.59 -5.54
N ALA A 180 6.45 20.25 -5.57
CA ALA A 180 5.17 19.56 -5.77
C ALA A 180 4.22 19.66 -4.56
N LEU A 181 4.73 20.00 -3.38
CA LEU A 181 3.91 20.20 -2.18
C LEU A 181 3.34 21.63 -2.08
N VAL A 182 3.98 22.61 -2.74
CA VAL A 182 3.52 24.01 -2.73
C VAL A 182 2.17 24.10 -3.44
N GLY A 183 1.20 24.74 -2.77
CA GLY A 183 -0.15 24.95 -3.31
C GLY A 183 -1.05 23.70 -3.32
N ALA A 184 -0.59 22.56 -2.84
CA ALA A 184 -1.42 21.37 -2.74
C ALA A 184 -2.51 21.53 -1.68
N ASP A 185 -3.76 21.19 -2.02
CA ASP A 185 -4.89 21.09 -1.07
C ASP A 185 -4.89 19.73 -0.34
N VAL A 186 -4.45 18.67 -1.05
CA VAL A 186 -4.33 17.32 -0.51
C VAL A 186 -3.03 16.67 -0.98
N VAL A 187 -2.33 16.04 -0.07
CA VAL A 187 -1.15 15.22 -0.34
C VAL A 187 -1.42 13.78 0.07
N PHE A 188 -1.32 12.84 -0.87
CA PHE A 188 -1.37 11.41 -0.59
C PHE A 188 0.03 10.83 -0.56
N LEU A 189 0.37 10.12 0.51
CA LEU A 189 1.60 9.35 0.62
C LEU A 189 1.26 7.88 0.36
N ALA A 190 1.59 7.41 -0.85
CA ALA A 190 1.35 6.05 -1.33
C ALA A 190 2.67 5.35 -1.66
N LEU A 191 3.58 5.36 -0.69
CA LEU A 191 4.95 4.87 -0.79
C LEU A 191 5.12 3.55 -0.03
N SER A 192 5.99 2.68 -0.55
CA SER A 192 6.53 1.59 0.26
C SER A 192 7.45 2.13 1.34
N LEU A 193 7.44 1.52 2.53
CA LEU A 193 8.37 1.83 3.59
C LEU A 193 9.74 1.23 3.26
N THR A 194 10.70 2.10 2.97
CA THR A 194 12.10 1.72 2.69
C THR A 194 13.04 2.69 3.42
N PRO A 195 14.33 2.36 3.56
CA PRO A 195 15.28 3.30 4.16
C PRO A 195 15.28 4.70 3.49
N GLU A 196 15.03 4.77 2.18
CA GLU A 196 15.00 6.01 1.40
C GLU A 196 13.70 6.81 1.60
N THR A 197 12.60 6.16 2.05
CA THR A 197 11.30 6.81 2.27
C THR A 197 11.02 7.15 3.72
N VAL A 198 11.85 6.64 4.65
CA VAL A 198 11.76 7.00 6.08
C VAL A 198 12.10 8.48 6.24
N GLY A 199 11.15 9.25 6.81
CA GLY A 199 11.32 10.66 7.05
C GLY A 199 11.28 11.54 5.79
N LEU A 200 10.79 11.02 4.66
CA LEU A 200 10.67 11.76 3.40
C LEU A 200 9.83 13.03 3.53
N ILE A 201 8.82 13.01 4.37
CA ILE A 201 8.06 14.20 4.78
C ILE A 201 8.48 14.55 6.19
N GLY A 202 9.26 15.60 6.31
CA GLY A 202 9.73 16.14 7.56
C GLY A 202 9.31 17.60 7.75
N LYS A 203 10.01 18.31 8.63
CA LYS A 203 9.71 19.72 8.92
C LYS A 203 9.81 20.63 7.68
N PRO A 204 10.84 20.52 6.83
CA PRO A 204 10.95 21.37 5.64
C PRO A 204 9.77 21.17 4.65
N GLU A 205 9.35 19.93 4.43
CA GLU A 205 8.25 19.59 3.53
C GLU A 205 6.90 20.08 4.09
N LEU A 206 6.72 20.00 5.41
CA LEU A 206 5.51 20.49 6.07
C LEU A 206 5.43 22.03 6.07
N GLU A 207 6.57 22.74 6.17
CA GLU A 207 6.62 24.20 6.21
C GLU A 207 6.26 24.86 4.87
N VAL A 208 6.42 24.15 3.75
CA VAL A 208 6.06 24.69 2.42
C VAL A 208 4.62 24.39 2.03
N MET A 209 3.95 23.51 2.76
CA MET A 209 2.55 23.18 2.50
C MET A 209 1.60 24.29 2.95
N GLU A 210 0.48 24.38 2.27
CA GLU A 210 -0.58 25.33 2.64
C GLU A 210 -1.16 24.98 4.03
N PRO A 211 -1.48 25.98 4.87
CA PRO A 211 -2.02 25.74 6.22
C PRO A 211 -3.32 24.95 6.25
N HIS A 212 -4.03 24.89 5.13
CA HIS A 212 -5.30 24.18 4.99
C HIS A 212 -5.11 22.77 4.35
N ALA A 213 -3.90 22.44 3.91
CA ALA A 213 -3.63 21.19 3.23
C ALA A 213 -3.83 19.98 4.14
N TRP A 214 -4.28 18.89 3.55
CA TRP A 214 -4.43 17.59 4.23
C TRP A 214 -3.41 16.61 3.73
N ILE A 215 -2.77 15.91 4.66
CA ILE A 215 -1.91 14.76 4.35
C ILE A 215 -2.67 13.49 4.68
N VAL A 216 -2.70 12.57 3.73
CA VAL A 216 -3.24 11.21 3.88
C VAL A 216 -2.10 10.24 3.65
N ASN A 217 -1.74 9.48 4.68
CA ASN A 217 -0.69 8.46 4.61
C ASN A 217 -1.33 7.06 4.66
N VAL A 218 -1.08 6.23 3.67
CA VAL A 218 -1.65 4.88 3.51
C VAL A 218 -0.59 3.83 3.16
#